data_64e03c35c142f6afc00c34e7c01b8fa9
#
_entry.id   64e03c35c142f6afc00c34e7c01b8fa9
#
_cell.length_a   1.000
_cell.length_b   1.000
_cell.length_c   1.000
_cell.angle_alpha   90.00
_cell.angle_beta   90.00
_cell.angle_gamma   90.00
#
_symmetry.space_group_name_H-M   'P 1'
#
loop_
_entity.id
_entity.type
_entity.pdbx_description
1 polymer ?
#
loop_
_entity_poly.entity_id
_entity_poly.type
_entity_poly.pdbx_seq_one_letter_code
_entity_poly.pdbx_strand_id
1 'polypeptide(L)'
;MLFRSITLIASTTENPYFYVYNALLSRSTVFEFKALTAEETLPAVLRALDIVRSRSPLPLTWEEEVPGLIAAGCGGDVRKAVNAVELLDRAARPVDGGLRITAADAAQASQRSAMRYDREGDEHYDLLSALQKSIRGSDPDAAVYYLGRLLEAGDLLSPCRRLLVIAAEDVGLAYPQAMAVTKACVDAARELGLPEARLPLAEAAILLATAPKSNSAHNAIIAAMDDIQKGRVGQVPRHLQNVHADSTGSGKAPAYKYPHDYPDRKSVV
;
A
#
# COMPACT_ATOMS: atom_id res chain seq x y z
N MET A 1 -11.50 35.93 -19.03
CA MET A 1 -12.33 35.13 -18.11
C MET A 1 -12.94 33.97 -18.85
N LEU A 2 -12.18 32.95 -19.15
CA LEU A 2 -12.59 31.83 -20.01
C LEU A 2 -12.72 30.49 -19.26
N PHE A 3 -12.85 30.51 -17.93
CA PHE A 3 -12.72 29.30 -17.09
C PHE A 3 -14.05 28.71 -16.61
N ARG A 4 -15.19 29.02 -17.22
CA ARG A 4 -16.50 28.47 -16.85
C ARG A 4 -17.18 27.64 -17.93
N SER A 5 -16.46 27.24 -18.97
CA SER A 5 -17.07 26.59 -20.11
C SER A 5 -17.12 25.06 -20.02
N ILE A 6 -16.42 24.44 -19.05
CA ILE A 6 -16.33 22.98 -18.93
C ILE A 6 -16.56 22.59 -17.47
N THR A 7 -17.51 21.70 -17.23
CA THR A 7 -17.66 20.99 -15.96
C THR A 7 -16.90 19.68 -16.04
N LEU A 8 -15.87 19.53 -15.18
CA LEU A 8 -15.11 18.30 -15.07
C LEU A 8 -15.65 17.48 -13.89
N ILE A 9 -16.01 16.23 -14.16
CA ILE A 9 -16.33 15.23 -13.15
C ILE A 9 -15.26 14.13 -13.28
N ALA A 10 -14.51 13.90 -12.22
CA ALA A 10 -13.48 12.88 -12.15
C ALA A 10 -13.70 11.99 -10.92
N SER A 11 -13.36 10.71 -11.03
CA SER A 11 -13.38 9.77 -9.93
C SER A 11 -12.01 9.12 -9.75
N THR A 12 -11.63 8.86 -8.52
CA THR A 12 -10.38 8.19 -8.17
C THR A 12 -10.60 7.35 -6.91
N THR A 13 -9.84 6.27 -6.76
CA THR A 13 -9.71 5.50 -5.52
C THR A 13 -8.63 6.06 -4.60
N GLU A 14 -7.80 6.98 -5.11
CA GLU A 14 -6.73 7.62 -4.35
C GLU A 14 -7.25 8.80 -3.55
N ASN A 15 -6.62 9.10 -2.41
CA ASN A 15 -6.97 10.25 -1.61
C ASN A 15 -6.64 11.55 -2.38
N PRO A 16 -7.65 12.35 -2.82
CA PRO A 16 -7.42 13.50 -3.67
C PRO A 16 -6.59 14.58 -2.99
N TYR A 17 -6.57 14.65 -1.66
CA TYR A 17 -5.78 15.64 -0.92
C TYR A 17 -4.27 15.41 -1.00
N PHE A 18 -3.84 14.21 -1.38
CA PHE A 18 -2.42 13.87 -1.58
C PHE A 18 -1.98 13.92 -3.05
N TYR A 19 -2.90 13.62 -3.98
CA TYR A 19 -2.55 13.41 -5.39
C TYR A 19 -3.00 14.52 -6.33
N VAL A 20 -3.99 15.34 -5.93
CA VAL A 20 -4.50 16.43 -6.75
C VAL A 20 -3.89 17.76 -6.29
N TYR A 21 -3.43 18.58 -7.24
CA TYR A 21 -2.89 19.89 -6.95
C TYR A 21 -3.90 20.76 -6.19
N ASN A 22 -3.43 21.45 -5.15
CA ASN A 22 -4.25 22.34 -4.33
C ASN A 22 -5.02 23.39 -5.13
N ALA A 23 -4.46 23.87 -6.25
CA ALA A 23 -5.11 24.83 -7.13
C ALA A 23 -6.37 24.26 -7.82
N LEU A 24 -6.43 22.95 -8.02
CA LEU A 24 -7.62 22.25 -8.53
C LEU A 24 -8.61 21.94 -7.39
N LEU A 25 -8.09 21.46 -6.26
CA LEU A 25 -8.93 21.16 -5.08
C LEU A 25 -9.69 22.38 -4.59
N SER A 26 -9.03 23.56 -4.55
CA SER A 26 -9.67 24.82 -4.13
C SER A 26 -10.83 25.27 -5.03
N ARG A 27 -10.96 24.69 -6.24
CA ARG A 27 -12.01 24.97 -7.23
C ARG A 27 -12.95 23.79 -7.45
N SER A 28 -12.77 22.70 -6.69
CA SER A 28 -13.51 21.45 -6.83
C SER A 28 -14.32 21.17 -5.58
N THR A 29 -15.42 20.45 -5.73
CA THR A 29 -16.13 19.84 -4.61
C THR A 29 -15.77 18.37 -4.58
N VAL A 30 -15.24 17.91 -3.45
CA VAL A 30 -14.87 16.51 -3.24
C VAL A 30 -16.03 15.81 -2.56
N PHE A 31 -16.45 14.68 -3.14
CA PHE A 31 -17.44 13.78 -2.57
C PHE A 31 -16.78 12.45 -2.24
N GLU A 32 -16.89 12.05 -1.00
CA GLU A 32 -16.40 10.72 -0.56
C GLU A 32 -17.53 9.70 -0.72
N PHE A 33 -17.24 8.60 -1.41
CA PHE A 33 -18.11 7.43 -1.51
C PHE A 33 -17.57 6.35 -0.57
N LYS A 34 -18.32 6.06 0.48
CA LYS A 34 -17.99 4.98 1.42
C LYS A 34 -18.37 3.62 0.83
N ALA A 35 -17.67 2.58 1.27
CA ALA A 35 -18.06 1.20 0.98
C ALA A 35 -19.48 0.94 1.48
N LEU A 36 -20.27 0.23 0.68
CA LEU A 36 -21.63 -0.12 1.04
C LEU A 36 -21.63 -1.21 2.11
N THR A 37 -22.66 -1.23 2.95
CA THR A 37 -22.92 -2.36 3.85
C THR A 37 -23.46 -3.56 3.06
N ALA A 38 -23.46 -4.75 3.68
CA ALA A 38 -24.07 -5.93 3.08
C ALA A 38 -25.55 -5.71 2.76
N GLU A 39 -26.27 -5.00 3.64
CA GLU A 39 -27.70 -4.67 3.46
C GLU A 39 -27.91 -3.73 2.25
N GLU A 40 -27.04 -2.76 2.07
CA GLU A 40 -27.09 -1.83 0.92
C GLU A 40 -26.65 -2.50 -0.39
N THR A 41 -25.80 -3.53 -0.32
CA THR A 41 -25.34 -4.31 -1.49
C THR A 41 -26.39 -5.34 -1.93
N LEU A 42 -27.19 -5.87 -1.02
CA LEU A 42 -28.17 -6.94 -1.26
C LEU A 42 -29.16 -6.63 -2.41
N PRO A 43 -29.75 -5.44 -2.52
CA PRO A 43 -30.65 -5.13 -3.66
C PRO A 43 -29.97 -5.24 -5.02
N ALA A 44 -28.68 -4.91 -5.11
CA ALA A 44 -27.92 -5.04 -6.36
C ALA A 44 -27.67 -6.52 -6.71
N VAL A 45 -27.38 -7.34 -5.71
CA VAL A 45 -27.22 -8.81 -5.87
C VAL A 45 -28.55 -9.45 -6.36
N LEU A 46 -29.66 -9.12 -5.72
CA LEU A 46 -30.97 -9.64 -6.11
C LEU A 46 -31.33 -9.27 -7.55
N ARG A 47 -31.09 -8.00 -7.94
CA ARG A 47 -31.28 -7.55 -9.31
C ARG A 47 -30.38 -8.30 -10.29
N ALA A 48 -29.12 -8.54 -9.95
CA ALA A 48 -28.20 -9.29 -10.80
C ALA A 48 -28.66 -10.75 -10.98
N LEU A 49 -29.08 -11.42 -9.91
CA LEU A 49 -29.63 -12.76 -9.95
C LEU A 49 -30.91 -12.85 -10.81
N ASP A 50 -31.80 -11.87 -10.71
CA ASP A 50 -33.01 -11.80 -11.54
C ASP A 50 -32.68 -11.59 -13.02
N ILE A 51 -31.70 -10.78 -13.34
CA ILE A 51 -31.22 -10.58 -14.73
C ILE A 51 -30.67 -11.89 -15.28
N VAL A 52 -29.82 -12.57 -14.54
CA VAL A 52 -29.23 -13.84 -14.97
C VAL A 52 -30.33 -14.90 -15.13
N ARG A 53 -31.25 -15.01 -14.18
CA ARG A 53 -32.39 -15.91 -14.26
C ARG A 53 -33.22 -15.67 -15.52
N SER A 54 -33.47 -14.42 -15.87
CA SER A 54 -34.23 -14.05 -17.07
C SER A 54 -33.53 -14.41 -18.38
N ARG A 55 -32.18 -14.50 -18.38
CA ARG A 55 -31.35 -14.83 -19.56
C ARG A 55 -31.02 -16.30 -19.67
N SER A 56 -31.17 -17.03 -18.57
CA SER A 56 -30.86 -18.47 -18.55
C SER A 56 -31.78 -19.26 -19.46
N PRO A 57 -31.25 -20.18 -20.27
CA PRO A 57 -32.06 -21.05 -21.14
C PRO A 57 -32.84 -22.11 -20.38
N LEU A 58 -32.45 -22.37 -19.13
CA LEU A 58 -33.11 -23.30 -18.21
C LEU A 58 -33.57 -22.56 -16.95
N PRO A 59 -34.60 -23.03 -16.26
CA PRO A 59 -35.03 -22.47 -14.98
C PRO A 59 -33.86 -22.40 -13.99
N LEU A 60 -33.45 -21.20 -13.58
CA LEU A 60 -32.38 -20.98 -12.61
C LEU A 60 -33.00 -20.73 -11.23
N THR A 61 -32.57 -21.50 -10.24
CA THR A 61 -33.00 -21.39 -8.84
C THR A 61 -31.74 -21.24 -7.94
N TRP A 62 -31.93 -20.70 -6.75
CA TRP A 62 -30.88 -20.60 -5.73
C TRP A 62 -31.43 -20.81 -4.33
N GLU A 63 -30.57 -21.17 -3.39
CA GLU A 63 -30.89 -21.30 -1.98
C GLU A 63 -31.11 -19.92 -1.35
N GLU A 64 -31.97 -19.83 -0.34
CA GLU A 64 -32.38 -18.56 0.28
C GLU A 64 -31.21 -17.73 0.81
N GLU A 65 -30.15 -18.38 1.27
CA GLU A 65 -28.94 -17.73 1.84
C GLU A 65 -28.00 -17.16 0.80
N VAL A 66 -28.08 -17.57 -0.47
CA VAL A 66 -27.16 -17.21 -1.56
C VAL A 66 -27.01 -15.69 -1.73
N PRO A 67 -28.09 -14.87 -1.82
CA PRO A 67 -27.95 -13.44 -1.99
C PRO A 67 -27.23 -12.76 -0.80
N GLY A 68 -27.55 -13.19 0.42
CA GLY A 68 -26.93 -12.68 1.65
C GLY A 68 -25.43 -13.01 1.74
N LEU A 69 -25.04 -14.24 1.37
CA LEU A 69 -23.65 -14.68 1.35
C LEU A 69 -22.81 -13.88 0.33
N ILE A 70 -23.37 -13.62 -0.86
CA ILE A 70 -22.71 -12.82 -1.88
C ILE A 70 -22.54 -11.37 -1.38
N ALA A 71 -23.61 -10.76 -0.85
CA ALA A 71 -23.58 -9.39 -0.36
C ALA A 71 -22.57 -9.20 0.78
N ALA A 72 -22.51 -10.13 1.74
CA ALA A 72 -21.56 -10.10 2.86
C ALA A 72 -20.11 -10.33 2.40
N GLY A 73 -19.89 -11.26 1.46
CA GLY A 73 -18.55 -11.63 1.01
C GLY A 73 -17.89 -10.64 0.03
N CYS A 74 -18.63 -9.65 -0.46
CA CYS A 74 -18.10 -8.68 -1.44
C CYS A 74 -17.56 -7.40 -0.80
N GLY A 75 -17.61 -7.24 0.52
CA GLY A 75 -16.99 -6.12 1.23
C GLY A 75 -17.50 -4.74 0.78
N GLY A 76 -18.79 -4.65 0.36
CA GLY A 76 -19.40 -3.39 -0.09
C GLY A 76 -19.09 -2.97 -1.53
N ASP A 77 -18.41 -3.82 -2.30
CA ASP A 77 -18.13 -3.58 -3.73
C ASP A 77 -19.18 -4.27 -4.61
N VAL A 78 -20.09 -3.47 -5.19
CA VAL A 78 -21.18 -3.96 -6.07
C VAL A 78 -20.63 -4.63 -7.32
N ARG A 79 -19.48 -4.22 -7.87
CA ARG A 79 -18.88 -4.85 -9.06
C ARG A 79 -18.45 -6.28 -8.73
N LYS A 80 -17.86 -6.50 -7.55
CA LYS A 80 -17.52 -7.83 -7.06
C LYS A 80 -18.75 -8.69 -6.91
N ALA A 81 -19.82 -8.13 -6.34
CA ALA A 81 -21.08 -8.83 -6.16
C ALA A 81 -21.66 -9.29 -7.49
N VAL A 82 -21.70 -8.42 -8.50
CA VAL A 82 -22.17 -8.76 -9.86
C VAL A 82 -21.28 -9.83 -10.51
N ASN A 83 -19.96 -9.71 -10.40
CA ASN A 83 -19.03 -10.71 -10.93
C ASN A 83 -19.19 -12.08 -10.25
N ALA A 84 -19.47 -12.10 -8.93
CA ALA A 84 -19.76 -13.33 -8.22
C ALA A 84 -21.04 -13.99 -8.73
N VAL A 85 -22.08 -13.20 -9.00
CA VAL A 85 -23.34 -13.71 -9.59
C VAL A 85 -23.09 -14.29 -11.00
N GLU A 86 -22.33 -13.60 -11.86
CA GLU A 86 -21.98 -14.12 -13.19
C GLU A 86 -21.16 -15.42 -13.13
N LEU A 87 -20.26 -15.52 -12.17
CA LEU A 87 -19.46 -16.74 -11.95
C LEU A 87 -20.36 -17.90 -11.51
N LEU A 88 -21.29 -17.64 -10.60
CA LEU A 88 -22.23 -18.64 -10.08
C LEU A 88 -23.21 -19.10 -11.13
N ASP A 89 -23.67 -18.22 -12.01
CA ASP A 89 -24.48 -18.59 -13.18
C ASP A 89 -23.78 -19.64 -14.05
N ARG A 90 -22.51 -19.38 -14.39
CA ARG A 90 -21.70 -20.30 -15.21
C ARG A 90 -21.34 -21.60 -14.47
N ALA A 91 -21.32 -21.59 -13.15
CA ALA A 91 -21.01 -22.74 -12.31
C ALA A 91 -22.25 -23.46 -11.78
N ALA A 92 -23.45 -22.98 -12.12
CA ALA A 92 -24.71 -23.53 -11.62
C ALA A 92 -24.84 -25.01 -12.00
N ARG A 93 -25.29 -25.81 -11.01
CA ARG A 93 -25.36 -27.26 -11.18
C ARG A 93 -26.68 -27.69 -11.82
N PRO A 94 -26.65 -28.61 -12.80
CA PRO A 94 -27.86 -29.16 -13.33
C PRO A 94 -28.61 -29.97 -12.26
N VAL A 95 -29.91 -29.71 -12.11
CA VAL A 95 -30.82 -30.40 -11.24
C VAL A 95 -32.07 -30.70 -12.07
N ASP A 96 -32.87 -31.66 -11.70
CA ASP A 96 -34.06 -32.11 -12.45
C ASP A 96 -34.86 -30.95 -13.06
N GLY A 97 -34.69 -30.73 -14.38
CA GLY A 97 -35.38 -29.72 -15.15
C GLY A 97 -34.83 -28.28 -15.09
N GLY A 98 -33.67 -28.01 -14.45
CA GLY A 98 -33.11 -26.67 -14.34
C GLY A 98 -31.69 -26.60 -13.83
N LEU A 99 -31.28 -25.38 -13.40
CA LEU A 99 -29.99 -25.07 -12.80
C LEU A 99 -30.19 -24.60 -11.36
N ARG A 100 -29.28 -24.97 -10.47
CA ARG A 100 -29.31 -24.55 -9.05
C ARG A 100 -27.98 -24.03 -8.57
N ILE A 101 -28.01 -22.90 -7.84
CA ILE A 101 -26.90 -22.33 -7.12
C ILE A 101 -27.06 -22.65 -5.63
N THR A 102 -26.05 -23.27 -5.02
CA THR A 102 -26.07 -23.62 -3.60
C THR A 102 -25.37 -22.56 -2.74
N ALA A 103 -25.66 -22.54 -1.45
CA ALA A 103 -24.99 -21.69 -0.47
C ALA A 103 -23.46 -21.96 -0.41
N ALA A 104 -23.05 -23.22 -0.57
CA ALA A 104 -21.64 -23.61 -0.62
C ALA A 104 -20.91 -22.99 -1.83
N ASP A 105 -21.54 -23.01 -2.99
CA ASP A 105 -20.97 -22.38 -4.20
C ASP A 105 -20.88 -20.85 -4.03
N ALA A 106 -21.90 -20.22 -3.43
CA ALA A 106 -21.91 -18.79 -3.12
C ALA A 106 -20.81 -18.39 -2.12
N ALA A 107 -20.65 -19.15 -1.04
CA ALA A 107 -19.57 -18.92 -0.07
C ALA A 107 -18.19 -19.03 -0.73
N GLN A 108 -17.96 -20.03 -1.57
CA GLN A 108 -16.69 -20.21 -2.29
C GLN A 108 -16.42 -19.07 -3.29
N ALA A 109 -17.42 -18.64 -4.05
CA ALA A 109 -17.30 -17.54 -5.01
C ALA A 109 -17.01 -16.20 -4.30
N SER A 110 -17.68 -15.95 -3.19
CA SER A 110 -17.52 -14.74 -2.38
C SER A 110 -16.16 -14.69 -1.70
N GLN A 111 -15.67 -15.79 -1.13
CA GLN A 111 -14.32 -15.86 -0.53
C GLN A 111 -13.21 -15.63 -1.56
N ARG A 112 -13.30 -16.23 -2.74
CA ARG A 112 -12.34 -16.00 -3.83
C ARG A 112 -12.37 -14.56 -4.34
N SER A 113 -13.53 -13.92 -4.33
CA SER A 113 -13.68 -12.51 -4.71
C SER A 113 -13.07 -11.58 -3.68
N ALA A 114 -13.29 -11.83 -2.38
CA ALA A 114 -12.69 -11.04 -1.29
C ALA A 114 -11.16 -11.08 -1.32
N MET A 115 -10.56 -12.27 -1.47
CA MET A 115 -9.10 -12.45 -1.51
C MET A 115 -8.42 -11.76 -2.69
N ARG A 116 -9.07 -11.65 -3.84
CA ARG A 116 -8.44 -11.10 -5.07
C ARG A 116 -8.46 -9.58 -5.16
N TYR A 117 -9.30 -8.90 -4.40
CA TYR A 117 -9.62 -7.49 -4.67
C TYR A 117 -9.17 -6.49 -3.60
N ASP A 118 -8.64 -6.97 -2.49
CA ASP A 118 -8.19 -6.10 -1.38
C ASP A 118 -6.86 -5.37 -1.66
N ARG A 119 -6.32 -5.51 -2.89
CA ARG A 119 -5.03 -4.94 -3.29
C ARG A 119 -5.04 -3.43 -3.53
N GLU A 120 -6.19 -2.80 -3.74
CA GLU A 120 -6.31 -1.41 -4.18
C GLU A 120 -7.28 -0.57 -3.33
N GLY A 121 -7.79 -1.11 -2.21
CA GLY A 121 -8.73 -0.44 -1.33
C GLY A 121 -8.08 0.21 -0.10
N ASP A 122 -8.83 1.05 0.61
CA ASP A 122 -8.40 1.70 1.87
C ASP A 122 -7.93 0.67 2.91
N GLU A 123 -8.52 -0.52 2.97
CA GLU A 123 -8.13 -1.61 3.87
C GLU A 123 -6.70 -2.10 3.60
N HIS A 124 -6.25 -2.12 2.35
CA HIS A 124 -4.87 -2.46 1.99
C HIS A 124 -3.86 -1.46 2.59
N TYR A 125 -4.14 -0.15 2.47
CA TYR A 125 -3.31 0.89 3.06
C TYR A 125 -3.35 0.84 4.59
N ASP A 126 -4.50 0.53 5.17
CA ASP A 126 -4.65 0.34 6.61
C ASP A 126 -3.84 -0.85 7.12
N LEU A 127 -3.82 -1.97 6.41
CA LEU A 127 -2.99 -3.14 6.74
C LEU A 127 -1.50 -2.81 6.67
N LEU A 128 -1.03 -2.10 5.64
CA LEU A 128 0.36 -1.65 5.55
C LEU A 128 0.72 -0.67 6.66
N SER A 129 -0.20 0.22 7.02
CA SER A 129 -0.03 1.15 8.14
C SER A 129 0.01 0.42 9.48
N ALA A 130 -0.87 -0.57 9.67
CA ALA A 130 -0.91 -1.41 10.86
C ALA A 130 0.37 -2.24 11.01
N LEU A 131 0.87 -2.86 9.93
CA LEU A 131 2.16 -3.56 9.90
C LEU A 131 3.30 -2.65 10.37
N GLN A 132 3.41 -1.45 9.79
CA GLN A 132 4.46 -0.50 10.18
C GLN A 132 4.32 -0.05 11.63
N LYS A 133 3.12 0.28 12.09
CA LYS A 133 2.87 0.74 13.47
C LYS A 133 3.14 -0.35 14.49
N SER A 134 2.82 -1.62 14.19
CA SER A 134 3.13 -2.76 15.03
C SER A 134 4.64 -2.97 15.18
N ILE A 135 5.39 -2.93 14.07
CA ILE A 135 6.85 -3.01 14.10
C ILE A 135 7.46 -1.84 14.88
N ARG A 136 7.00 -0.60 14.62
CA ARG A 136 7.43 0.61 15.33
C ARG A 136 7.15 0.53 16.82
N GLY A 137 6.01 -0.05 17.20
CA GLY A 137 5.59 -0.30 18.57
C GLY A 137 6.25 -1.50 19.23
N SER A 138 7.12 -2.23 18.51
CA SER A 138 7.81 -3.44 19.01
C SER A 138 6.85 -4.58 19.38
N ASP A 139 5.79 -4.76 18.60
CA ASP A 139 4.83 -5.85 18.71
C ASP A 139 5.04 -6.84 17.54
N PRO A 140 5.84 -7.91 17.72
CA PRO A 140 6.10 -8.88 16.66
C PRO A 140 4.88 -9.73 16.30
N ASP A 141 3.99 -10.02 17.25
CA ASP A 141 2.81 -10.85 17.01
C ASP A 141 1.82 -10.13 16.08
N ALA A 142 1.51 -8.86 16.37
CA ALA A 142 0.69 -8.04 15.50
C ALA A 142 1.36 -7.81 14.13
N ALA A 143 2.68 -7.60 14.09
CA ALA A 143 3.42 -7.43 12.85
C ALA A 143 3.29 -8.65 11.92
N VAL A 144 3.49 -9.86 12.45
CA VAL A 144 3.36 -11.10 11.68
C VAL A 144 1.90 -11.33 11.25
N TYR A 145 0.93 -10.99 12.11
CA TYR A 145 -0.48 -11.11 11.75
C TYR A 145 -0.88 -10.21 10.58
N TYR A 146 -0.52 -8.91 10.60
CA TYR A 146 -0.82 -7.99 9.50
C TYR A 146 -0.04 -8.33 8.23
N LEU A 147 1.21 -8.80 8.35
CA LEU A 147 1.98 -9.34 7.23
C LEU A 147 1.24 -10.54 6.61
N GLY A 148 0.80 -11.49 7.43
CA GLY A 148 0.07 -12.67 6.98
C GLY A 148 -1.19 -12.31 6.19
N ARG A 149 -1.96 -11.31 6.66
CA ARG A 149 -3.15 -10.83 5.94
C ARG A 149 -2.81 -10.26 4.55
N LEU A 150 -1.73 -9.49 4.44
CA LEU A 150 -1.26 -8.96 3.14
C LEU A 150 -0.84 -10.08 2.18
N LEU A 151 -0.10 -11.07 2.68
CA LEU A 151 0.37 -12.20 1.87
C LEU A 151 -0.77 -13.14 1.46
N GLU A 152 -1.76 -13.35 2.33
CA GLU A 152 -2.97 -14.14 2.02
C GLU A 152 -3.81 -13.45 0.93
N ALA A 153 -3.88 -12.11 0.93
CA ALA A 153 -4.45 -11.33 -0.16
C ALA A 153 -3.61 -11.40 -1.46
N GLY A 154 -2.48 -12.11 -1.44
CA GLY A 154 -1.57 -12.30 -2.57
C GLY A 154 -0.70 -11.07 -2.87
N ASP A 155 -0.62 -10.10 -1.94
CA ASP A 155 0.27 -8.96 -2.11
C ASP A 155 1.66 -9.26 -1.53
N LEU A 156 2.60 -9.50 -2.42
CA LEU A 156 4.00 -9.72 -2.08
C LEU A 156 4.82 -8.44 -2.14
N LEU A 157 4.48 -7.51 -3.04
CA LEU A 157 5.35 -6.38 -3.34
C LEU A 157 5.26 -5.25 -2.32
N SER A 158 4.06 -4.93 -1.85
CA SER A 158 3.86 -3.81 -0.92
C SER A 158 4.48 -4.08 0.46
N PRO A 159 4.30 -5.26 1.10
CA PRO A 159 5.02 -5.56 2.33
C PRO A 159 6.53 -5.60 2.13
N CYS A 160 7.05 -6.11 1.01
CA CYS A 160 8.49 -6.04 0.72
C CYS A 160 9.03 -4.62 0.73
N ARG A 161 8.34 -3.69 0.05
CA ARG A 161 8.71 -2.27 0.04
C ARG A 161 8.58 -1.64 1.42
N ARG A 162 7.50 -1.95 2.14
CA ARG A 162 7.24 -1.40 3.47
C ARG A 162 8.30 -1.82 4.49
N LEU A 163 8.71 -3.08 4.49
CA LEU A 163 9.76 -3.58 5.39
C LEU A 163 11.10 -2.87 5.15
N LEU A 164 11.49 -2.60 3.90
CA LEU A 164 12.69 -1.82 3.60
C LEU A 164 12.59 -0.37 4.11
N VAL A 165 11.42 0.27 4.00
CA VAL A 165 11.20 1.60 4.56
C VAL A 165 11.34 1.57 6.08
N ILE A 166 10.70 0.61 6.76
CA ILE A 166 10.76 0.45 8.22
C ILE A 166 12.20 0.22 8.69
N ALA A 167 12.98 -0.60 7.97
CA ALA A 167 14.38 -0.84 8.28
C ALA A 167 15.21 0.44 8.29
N ALA A 168 14.92 1.40 7.38
CA ALA A 168 15.62 2.67 7.28
C ALA A 168 15.06 3.75 8.22
N GLU A 169 13.73 3.83 8.33
CA GLU A 169 13.00 4.90 9.01
C GLU A 169 12.92 4.67 10.52
N ASP A 170 12.51 3.45 10.92
CA ASP A 170 12.15 3.15 12.31
C ASP A 170 13.30 2.49 13.10
N VAL A 171 14.05 1.58 12.48
CA VAL A 171 15.21 0.91 13.09
C VAL A 171 16.49 1.71 12.85
N GLY A 172 16.76 2.06 11.61
CA GLY A 172 17.82 2.97 11.19
C GLY A 172 19.17 2.67 11.83
N LEU A 173 19.80 3.72 12.37
CA LEU A 173 21.13 3.64 12.96
C LEU A 173 21.19 2.94 14.32
N ALA A 174 20.05 2.60 14.94
CA ALA A 174 20.05 1.82 16.17
C ALA A 174 20.51 0.37 15.93
N TYR A 175 20.23 -0.17 14.74
CA TYR A 175 20.73 -1.47 14.29
C TYR A 175 21.03 -1.45 12.78
N PRO A 176 22.20 -0.98 12.37
CA PRO A 176 22.53 -0.75 10.94
C PRO A 176 22.45 -1.99 10.04
N GLN A 177 22.64 -3.19 10.61
CA GLN A 177 22.52 -4.45 9.86
C GLN A 177 21.08 -4.78 9.47
N ALA A 178 20.07 -4.18 10.11
CA ALA A 178 18.67 -4.43 9.81
C ALA A 178 18.35 -4.23 8.32
N MET A 179 18.91 -3.19 7.70
CA MET A 179 18.71 -2.93 6.27
C MET A 179 19.25 -4.07 5.40
N ALA A 180 20.45 -4.57 5.68
CA ALA A 180 21.06 -5.62 4.90
C ALA A 180 20.32 -6.95 5.03
N VAL A 181 19.93 -7.32 6.25
CA VAL A 181 19.13 -8.53 6.52
C VAL A 181 17.76 -8.43 5.88
N THR A 182 17.06 -7.31 6.07
CA THR A 182 15.75 -7.09 5.45
C THR A 182 15.83 -7.17 3.92
N LYS A 183 16.89 -6.59 3.32
CA LYS A 183 17.08 -6.67 1.87
C LYS A 183 17.29 -8.11 1.40
N ALA A 184 18.09 -8.90 2.10
CA ALA A 184 18.29 -10.31 1.79
C ALA A 184 16.96 -11.11 1.91
N CYS A 185 16.18 -10.88 2.95
CA CYS A 185 14.86 -11.50 3.13
C CYS A 185 13.89 -11.13 2.00
N VAL A 186 13.88 -9.86 1.59
CA VAL A 186 13.03 -9.37 0.49
C VAL A 186 13.44 -10.00 -0.84
N ASP A 187 14.74 -10.13 -1.10
CA ASP A 187 15.23 -10.77 -2.34
C ASP A 187 14.86 -12.26 -2.36
N ALA A 188 15.11 -12.96 -1.26
CA ALA A 188 14.71 -14.37 -1.13
C ALA A 188 13.19 -14.56 -1.32
N ALA A 189 12.37 -13.66 -0.73
CA ALA A 189 10.92 -13.71 -0.89
C ALA A 189 10.48 -13.53 -2.34
N ARG A 190 11.15 -12.67 -3.11
CA ARG A 190 10.86 -12.47 -4.53
C ARG A 190 11.27 -13.64 -5.40
N GLU A 191 12.37 -14.30 -5.07
CA GLU A 191 12.86 -15.49 -5.79
C GLU A 191 11.98 -16.71 -5.52
N LEU A 192 11.57 -16.90 -4.24
CA LEU A 192 10.74 -18.04 -3.84
C LEU A 192 9.29 -17.90 -4.32
N GLY A 193 8.72 -16.67 -4.27
CA GLY A 193 7.30 -16.47 -4.54
C GLY A 193 6.41 -17.02 -3.42
N LEU A 194 5.08 -16.84 -3.56
CA LEU A 194 4.11 -17.40 -2.63
C LEU A 194 3.88 -18.89 -2.95
N PRO A 195 3.70 -19.75 -1.93
CA PRO A 195 3.52 -19.41 -0.51
C PRO A 195 4.82 -19.30 0.31
N GLU A 196 5.98 -19.71 -0.19
CA GLU A 196 7.22 -19.83 0.57
C GLU A 196 7.82 -18.46 0.95
N ALA A 197 7.53 -17.41 0.20
CA ALA A 197 7.95 -16.03 0.47
C ALA A 197 7.56 -15.54 1.89
N ARG A 198 6.53 -16.15 2.51
CA ARG A 198 6.10 -15.84 3.88
C ARG A 198 7.19 -16.06 4.92
N LEU A 199 8.10 -17.02 4.69
CA LEU A 199 9.14 -17.38 5.67
C LEU A 199 10.17 -16.25 5.83
N PRO A 200 10.89 -15.84 4.78
CA PRO A 200 11.86 -14.74 4.90
C PRO A 200 11.21 -13.41 5.27
N LEU A 201 9.97 -13.15 4.85
CA LEU A 201 9.29 -11.91 5.23
C LEU A 201 8.86 -11.90 6.70
N ALA A 202 8.45 -13.02 7.27
CA ALA A 202 8.18 -13.14 8.70
C ALA A 202 9.46 -12.94 9.52
N GLU A 203 10.59 -13.51 9.09
CA GLU A 203 11.90 -13.29 9.72
C GLU A 203 12.25 -11.80 9.75
N ALA A 204 12.13 -11.11 8.60
CA ALA A 204 12.37 -9.67 8.53
C ALA A 204 11.43 -8.86 9.44
N ALA A 205 10.13 -9.18 9.47
CA ALA A 205 9.16 -8.48 10.30
C ALA A 205 9.46 -8.65 11.80
N ILE A 206 9.78 -9.86 12.25
CA ILE A 206 10.13 -10.16 13.63
C ILE A 206 11.45 -9.45 14.02
N LEU A 207 12.47 -9.55 13.16
CA LEU A 207 13.75 -8.85 13.38
C LEU A 207 13.53 -7.35 13.58
N LEU A 208 12.77 -6.72 12.68
CA LEU A 208 12.50 -5.29 12.74
C LEU A 208 11.64 -4.91 13.94
N ALA A 209 10.68 -5.75 14.35
CA ALA A 209 9.84 -5.50 15.52
C ALA A 209 10.65 -5.58 16.82
N THR A 210 11.60 -6.52 16.93
CA THR A 210 12.41 -6.75 18.14
C THR A 210 13.70 -5.92 18.19
N ALA A 211 14.14 -5.34 17.07
CA ALA A 211 15.33 -4.49 17.02
C ALA A 211 15.12 -3.17 17.79
N PRO A 212 16.21 -2.56 18.34
CA PRO A 212 16.14 -1.20 18.86
C PRO A 212 15.73 -0.22 17.74
N LYS A 213 15.10 0.90 18.12
CA LYS A 213 14.52 1.87 17.20
C LYS A 213 15.28 3.19 17.24
N SER A 214 15.51 3.80 16.05
CA SER A 214 16.00 5.16 15.91
C SER A 214 15.56 5.75 14.58
N ASN A 215 14.85 6.85 14.63
CA ASN A 215 14.46 7.63 13.46
C ASN A 215 15.39 8.83 13.20
N SER A 216 16.58 8.83 13.77
CA SER A 216 17.51 9.98 13.70
C SER A 216 17.89 10.33 12.26
N ALA A 217 18.16 9.34 11.40
CA ALA A 217 18.49 9.56 10.00
C ALA A 217 17.29 10.12 9.21
N HIS A 218 16.09 9.59 9.47
CA HIS A 218 14.84 10.11 8.90
C HIS A 218 14.65 11.58 9.29
N ASN A 219 14.71 11.91 10.57
CA ASN A 219 14.52 13.28 11.04
C ASN A 219 15.56 14.23 10.48
N ALA A 220 16.81 13.79 10.34
CA ALA A 220 17.89 14.60 9.79
C ALA A 220 17.62 14.99 8.34
N ILE A 221 17.25 14.04 7.49
CA ILE A 221 16.97 14.36 6.07
C ILE A 221 15.69 15.20 5.93
N ILE A 222 14.64 14.94 6.73
CA ILE A 222 13.42 15.75 6.69
C ILE A 222 13.72 17.20 7.10
N ALA A 223 14.51 17.43 8.16
CA ALA A 223 14.90 18.76 8.57
C ALA A 223 15.71 19.50 7.48
N ALA A 224 16.64 18.80 6.84
CA ALA A 224 17.42 19.38 5.75
C ALA A 224 16.53 19.73 4.54
N MET A 225 15.60 18.87 4.17
CA MET A 225 14.66 19.13 3.07
C MET A 225 13.70 20.29 3.40
N ASP A 226 13.25 20.41 4.64
CA ASP A 226 12.42 21.54 5.09
C ASP A 226 13.18 22.87 4.98
N ASP A 227 14.45 22.90 5.39
CA ASP A 227 15.30 24.10 5.24
C ASP A 227 15.49 24.51 3.78
N ILE A 228 15.73 23.53 2.91
CA ILE A 228 15.85 23.76 1.46
C ILE A 228 14.54 24.32 0.88
N GLN A 229 13.39 23.71 1.22
CA GLN A 229 12.09 24.15 0.74
C GLN A 229 11.71 25.56 1.22
N LYS A 230 12.16 25.95 2.41
CA LYS A 230 11.99 27.29 2.97
C LYS A 230 12.98 28.31 2.38
N GLY A 231 13.79 27.92 1.40
CA GLY A 231 14.79 28.79 0.78
C GLY A 231 15.99 29.11 1.67
N ARG A 232 16.20 28.34 2.74
CA ARG A 232 17.38 28.46 3.61
C ARG A 232 18.58 27.77 2.97
N VAL A 233 18.90 28.16 1.76
CA VAL A 233 19.99 27.63 0.98
C VAL A 233 21.10 28.68 0.88
N GLY A 234 22.30 28.33 1.32
CA GLY A 234 23.50 29.14 1.14
C GLY A 234 24.33 28.67 -0.06
N GLN A 235 25.33 29.48 -0.43
CA GLN A 235 26.35 29.01 -1.38
C GLN A 235 27.23 27.96 -0.70
N VAL A 236 27.70 26.97 -1.46
CA VAL A 236 28.68 26.01 -0.96
C VAL A 236 29.93 26.78 -0.51
N PRO A 237 30.38 26.59 0.75
CA PRO A 237 31.57 27.26 1.26
C PRO A 237 32.78 27.05 0.34
N ARG A 238 33.59 28.08 0.14
CA ARG A 238 34.67 28.07 -0.85
C ARG A 238 35.66 26.90 -0.66
N HIS A 239 35.97 26.55 0.58
CA HIS A 239 36.87 25.45 0.91
C HIS A 239 36.29 24.05 0.63
N LEU A 240 34.99 23.96 0.40
CA LEU A 240 34.30 22.68 0.03
C LEU A 240 33.98 22.59 -1.46
N GLN A 241 34.24 23.69 -2.23
CA GLN A 241 34.03 23.68 -3.69
C GLN A 241 35.14 22.91 -4.38
N ASN A 242 34.81 22.32 -5.53
CA ASN A 242 35.84 21.73 -6.40
C ASN A 242 36.88 22.78 -6.82
N VAL A 243 38.12 22.33 -7.05
CA VAL A 243 39.18 23.18 -7.58
C VAL A 243 38.84 23.52 -9.03
N HIS A 244 38.62 24.80 -9.30
CA HIS A 244 38.39 25.33 -10.64
C HIS A 244 39.62 26.04 -11.16
N ALA A 245 39.74 26.25 -12.47
CA ALA A 245 40.90 26.93 -13.10
C ALA A 245 41.16 28.36 -12.57
N ASP A 246 40.08 29.01 -12.08
CA ASP A 246 40.16 30.35 -11.47
C ASP A 246 40.59 30.34 -9.98
N SER A 247 40.69 29.16 -9.36
CA SER A 247 41.12 29.03 -7.96
C SER A 247 42.66 29.19 -7.76
N THR A 248 43.42 29.31 -8.84
CA THR A 248 44.86 29.57 -8.82
C THR A 248 45.22 31.07 -8.72
N GLY A 249 44.20 31.95 -8.71
CA GLY A 249 44.41 33.41 -8.51
C GLY A 249 44.61 33.79 -7.04
N SER A 250 45.45 34.76 -6.78
CA SER A 250 46.04 35.23 -5.54
C SER A 250 45.17 35.65 -4.35
N GLY A 251 43.95 35.14 -4.24
CA GLY A 251 43.09 35.27 -3.07
C GLY A 251 43.15 34.00 -2.22
N LYS A 252 43.81 34.06 -1.05
CA LYS A 252 43.86 32.95 -0.08
C LYS A 252 42.45 32.54 0.39
N ALA A 253 41.76 31.72 -0.39
CA ALA A 253 40.64 30.95 0.16
C ALA A 253 41.18 29.97 1.23
N PRO A 254 40.51 29.77 2.37
CA PRO A 254 40.94 28.78 3.32
C PRO A 254 41.05 27.44 2.60
N ALA A 255 42.23 26.81 2.66
CA ALA A 255 42.45 25.51 2.04
C ALA A 255 41.56 24.45 2.72
N TYR A 256 41.07 23.53 1.93
CA TYR A 256 40.36 22.34 2.48
C TYR A 256 41.31 21.58 3.42
N LYS A 257 40.86 21.36 4.65
CA LYS A 257 41.58 20.55 5.63
C LYS A 257 41.18 19.11 5.45
N TYR A 258 42.08 18.28 4.95
CA TYR A 258 41.80 16.85 4.73
C TYR A 258 41.72 16.10 6.07
N PRO A 259 40.56 15.56 6.46
CA PRO A 259 40.36 15.02 7.83
C PRO A 259 41.34 13.91 8.20
N HIS A 260 41.82 13.12 7.23
CA HIS A 260 42.78 12.05 7.51
C HIS A 260 44.15 12.51 7.96
N ASP A 261 44.50 13.78 7.72
CA ASP A 261 45.75 14.36 8.17
C ASP A 261 45.68 14.88 9.62
N TYR A 262 44.49 14.77 10.25
CA TYR A 262 44.24 15.27 11.59
C TYR A 262 43.83 14.15 12.56
N PRO A 263 44.31 14.15 13.83
CA PRO A 263 44.02 13.09 14.79
C PRO A 263 42.54 12.94 15.10
N ASP A 264 41.77 14.02 15.10
CA ASP A 264 40.34 14.05 15.40
C ASP A 264 39.44 13.61 14.21
N ARG A 265 40.03 13.53 13.00
CA ARG A 265 39.34 13.15 11.75
C ARG A 265 38.03 13.91 11.52
N LYS A 266 37.93 15.14 11.97
CA LYS A 266 36.78 16.03 11.79
C LYS A 266 37.05 17.05 10.70
N SER A 267 36.12 17.23 9.79
CA SER A 267 36.12 18.39 8.92
C SER A 267 35.55 19.59 9.70
N VAL A 268 36.23 20.73 9.65
CA VAL A 268 35.67 21.97 10.16
C VAL A 268 34.84 22.57 9.04
N VAL A 269 33.53 22.51 9.16
CA VAL A 269 32.56 23.16 8.25
C VAL A 269 32.30 24.57 8.78
#